data_edec2e99b816dd8a8073ff14316ae392
#
_entry.id   edec2e99b816dd8a8073ff14316ae392
#
_cell.length_a   1.000
_cell.length_b   1.000
_cell.length_c   1.000
_cell.angle_alpha   90.00
_cell.angle_beta   90.00
_cell.angle_gamma   90.00
#
_symmetry.space_group_name_H-M   'P 1'
#
loop_
_entity.id
_entity.type
_entity.pdbx_description
1 polymer ?
#
loop_
_entity_poly.entity_id
_entity_poly.type
_entity_poly.pdbx_seq_one_letter_code
_entity_poly.pdbx_strand_id
1 'polypeptide(L)'
;GSYGAWDDPQVVRCGHSTNSVAHGWAPVGSHHIQVSLEPGEVSRIRFLLGYHENAGGQKFDPPGSQRIDKTTVKPVISKYLDATEVDIAYSALRADWDRLLAVLQVETPDVHTDRMVNIWNAYQCMVTFNLSRSASYFESGIGRGMGFRDSNQDLLGFVHMIPERARDRILDLAATQLESGGAYHPYQPMTKRGNDAVGGNFHDDPLWLILSVAAYIKEVGDWGILDELAEYDNQPGSEQPLYE
;
A
#
# COMPACT_ATOMS: atom_id res chain seq x y z
N GLY A 1 27.31 -7.59 7.00
CA GLY A 1 28.57 -7.15 7.46
C GLY A 1 28.93 -5.78 6.92
N SER A 2 29.47 -4.98 7.76
CA SER A 2 29.83 -3.59 7.54
C SER A 2 31.07 -3.45 6.62
N TYR A 3 30.90 -3.73 5.37
CA TYR A 3 31.96 -3.50 4.39
C TYR A 3 31.71 -2.21 3.61
N GLY A 4 32.06 -1.10 4.22
CA GLY A 4 31.93 0.24 3.65
C GLY A 4 30.74 1.03 4.19
N ALA A 5 30.84 2.33 4.13
CA ALA A 5 29.76 3.25 4.46
C ALA A 5 28.83 3.47 3.26
N TRP A 6 27.67 4.06 3.48
CA TRP A 6 26.73 4.39 2.42
C TRP A 6 27.29 5.40 1.40
N ASP A 7 28.16 6.26 1.86
CA ASP A 7 28.85 7.29 1.09
C ASP A 7 30.07 6.75 0.32
N ASP A 8 30.63 5.59 0.71
CA ASP A 8 31.78 4.97 0.05
C ASP A 8 31.64 3.43 0.04
N PRO A 9 30.67 2.86 -0.72
CA PRO A 9 30.49 1.43 -0.78
C PRO A 9 31.69 0.73 -1.42
N GLN A 10 32.23 -0.30 -0.76
CA GLN A 10 33.36 -1.06 -1.27
C GLN A 10 33.11 -1.66 -2.65
N VAL A 11 31.88 -2.09 -2.94
CA VAL A 11 31.45 -2.65 -4.22
C VAL A 11 31.61 -1.65 -5.37
N VAL A 12 31.35 -0.36 -5.10
CA VAL A 12 31.53 0.70 -6.08
C VAL A 12 33.01 0.98 -6.30
N ARG A 13 33.79 1.04 -5.22
CA ARG A 13 35.24 1.25 -5.29
C ARG A 13 35.97 0.12 -6.03
N CYS A 14 35.59 -1.13 -5.78
CA CYS A 14 36.21 -2.30 -6.40
C CYS A 14 35.62 -2.65 -7.76
N GLY A 15 34.49 -2.07 -8.14
CA GLY A 15 33.82 -2.31 -9.43
C GLY A 15 33.19 -3.68 -9.58
N HIS A 16 33.10 -4.49 -8.53
CA HIS A 16 32.45 -5.80 -8.57
C HIS A 16 31.78 -6.15 -7.23
N SER A 17 30.67 -6.90 -7.32
CA SER A 17 29.95 -7.41 -6.16
C SER A 17 30.56 -8.70 -5.64
N THR A 18 30.53 -8.89 -4.32
CA THR A 18 30.94 -10.13 -3.66
C THR A 18 29.79 -11.14 -3.54
N ASN A 19 28.57 -10.78 -3.97
CA ASN A 19 27.36 -11.57 -3.81
C ASN A 19 27.16 -12.07 -2.37
N SER A 20 27.43 -11.20 -1.41
CA SER A 20 27.30 -11.54 0.00
C SER A 20 25.85 -11.83 0.38
N VAL A 21 25.67 -12.74 1.34
CA VAL A 21 24.35 -13.08 1.87
C VAL A 21 23.98 -12.11 2.99
N ALA A 22 22.81 -11.50 2.90
CA ALA A 22 22.32 -10.51 3.88
C ALA A 22 21.09 -11.05 4.63
N HIS A 23 21.30 -11.95 5.59
CA HIS A 23 20.24 -12.41 6.47
C HIS A 23 20.02 -11.43 7.63
N GLY A 24 18.78 -11.01 7.85
CA GLY A 24 18.41 -10.12 8.94
C GLY A 24 19.02 -8.71 8.86
N TRP A 25 19.53 -8.33 7.69
CA TRP A 25 20.12 -7.02 7.40
C TRP A 25 19.26 -6.32 6.35
N ALA A 26 19.55 -5.03 6.11
CA ALA A 26 18.96 -4.33 4.97
C ALA A 26 19.64 -4.82 3.67
N PRO A 27 19.02 -5.70 2.87
CA PRO A 27 19.62 -6.21 1.65
C PRO A 27 19.67 -5.13 0.58
N VAL A 28 20.72 -5.15 -0.22
CA VAL A 28 20.91 -4.23 -1.36
C VAL A 28 21.07 -5.04 -2.63
N GLY A 29 20.21 -4.79 -3.61
CA GLY A 29 20.42 -5.24 -4.98
C GLY A 29 21.26 -4.20 -5.73
N SER A 30 22.38 -4.60 -6.32
CA SER A 30 23.23 -3.71 -7.09
C SER A 30 23.33 -4.14 -8.54
N HIS A 31 23.32 -3.16 -9.45
CA HIS A 31 23.59 -3.35 -10.87
C HIS A 31 24.82 -2.56 -11.25
N HIS A 32 25.75 -3.23 -11.96
CA HIS A 32 26.89 -2.57 -12.56
C HIS A 32 26.73 -2.61 -14.08
N ILE A 33 26.55 -1.47 -14.70
CA ILE A 33 26.29 -1.34 -16.14
C ILE A 33 27.35 -0.40 -16.71
N GLN A 34 28.08 -0.87 -17.72
CA GLN A 34 29.00 -0.04 -18.47
C GLN A 34 28.28 0.52 -19.70
N VAL A 35 28.31 1.84 -19.87
CA VAL A 35 27.68 2.54 -20.97
C VAL A 35 28.71 3.37 -21.70
N SER A 36 28.80 3.19 -23.02
CA SER A 36 29.58 4.04 -23.90
C SER A 36 28.64 4.79 -24.82
N LEU A 37 28.76 6.10 -24.90
CA LEU A 37 27.85 6.95 -25.68
C LEU A 37 28.67 7.82 -26.63
N GLU A 38 28.24 7.86 -27.87
CA GLU A 38 28.72 8.83 -28.85
C GLU A 38 28.08 10.21 -28.61
N PRO A 39 28.64 11.30 -29.13
CA PRO A 39 28.07 12.63 -28.99
C PRO A 39 26.63 12.71 -29.51
N GLY A 40 25.67 13.05 -28.62
CA GLY A 40 24.25 13.12 -28.92
C GLY A 40 23.48 11.80 -28.75
N GLU A 41 24.15 10.70 -28.45
CA GLU A 41 23.49 9.43 -28.16
C GLU A 41 22.86 9.40 -26.76
N VAL A 42 21.70 8.72 -26.65
CA VAL A 42 20.96 8.54 -25.40
C VAL A 42 20.73 7.08 -25.15
N SER A 43 21.14 6.58 -23.98
CA SER A 43 20.78 5.23 -23.51
C SER A 43 19.78 5.30 -22.38
N ARG A 44 18.70 4.48 -22.45
CA ARG A 44 17.69 4.37 -21.40
C ARG A 44 17.81 3.03 -20.72
N ILE A 45 18.02 3.05 -19.41
CA ILE A 45 18.13 1.86 -18.58
C ILE A 45 16.88 1.79 -17.70
N ARG A 46 16.27 0.60 -17.61
CA ARG A 46 15.08 0.35 -16.79
C ARG A 46 15.43 -0.64 -15.69
N PHE A 47 15.01 -0.30 -14.49
CA PHE A 47 15.08 -1.19 -13.34
C PHE A 47 13.67 -1.50 -12.88
N LEU A 48 13.40 -2.76 -12.58
CA LEU A 48 12.15 -3.23 -12.01
C LEU A 48 12.38 -3.65 -10.57
N LEU A 49 11.58 -3.09 -9.68
CA LEU A 49 11.45 -3.53 -8.29
C LEU A 49 9.97 -3.82 -8.05
N GLY A 50 9.66 -5.00 -7.55
CA GLY A 50 8.28 -5.39 -7.29
C GLY A 50 8.21 -6.48 -6.24
N TYR A 51 6.99 -6.70 -5.78
CA TYR A 51 6.62 -7.78 -4.88
C TYR A 51 5.61 -8.68 -5.60
N HIS A 52 5.77 -9.99 -5.42
CA HIS A 52 4.84 -10.97 -5.94
C HIS A 52 4.74 -12.14 -4.96
N GLU A 53 3.52 -12.55 -4.71
CA GLU A 53 3.19 -13.63 -3.79
C GLU A 53 2.70 -14.84 -4.58
N ASN A 54 3.33 -15.99 -4.37
CA ASN A 54 2.82 -17.24 -4.93
C ASN A 54 1.69 -17.78 -4.05
N ALA A 55 0.72 -18.45 -4.65
CA ALA A 55 -0.34 -19.12 -3.92
C ALA A 55 0.22 -20.09 -2.88
N GLY A 56 -0.49 -20.25 -1.76
CA GLY A 56 -0.08 -21.13 -0.67
C GLY A 56 0.25 -22.53 -1.17
N GLY A 57 1.39 -23.07 -0.74
CA GLY A 57 1.89 -24.38 -1.16
C GLY A 57 2.60 -24.42 -2.52
N GLN A 58 2.58 -23.33 -3.30
CA GLN A 58 3.22 -23.26 -4.64
C GLN A 58 4.47 -22.38 -4.66
N LYS A 59 5.15 -22.29 -3.53
CA LYS A 59 6.34 -21.43 -3.40
C LYS A 59 7.51 -21.88 -4.26
N PHE A 60 7.65 -23.18 -4.47
CA PHE A 60 8.83 -23.76 -5.13
C PHE A 60 8.47 -24.57 -6.37
N ASP A 61 9.34 -24.51 -7.40
CA ASP A 61 9.26 -25.30 -8.62
C ASP A 61 10.63 -26.00 -8.92
N PRO A 62 10.68 -27.36 -8.95
CA PRO A 62 9.58 -28.27 -8.60
C PRO A 62 9.25 -28.26 -7.09
N PRO A 63 8.06 -28.75 -6.70
CA PRO A 63 7.69 -28.89 -5.28
C PRO A 63 8.77 -29.62 -4.48
N GLY A 64 9.10 -29.09 -3.29
CA GLY A 64 10.17 -29.62 -2.43
C GLY A 64 11.59 -29.16 -2.79
N SER A 65 11.77 -28.42 -3.86
CA SER A 65 13.04 -27.76 -4.17
C SER A 65 13.23 -26.47 -3.34
N GLN A 66 14.39 -25.84 -3.46
CA GLN A 66 14.63 -24.49 -2.91
C GLN A 66 14.58 -23.41 -3.99
N ARG A 67 14.14 -23.74 -5.19
CA ARG A 67 14.01 -22.79 -6.29
C ARG A 67 12.61 -22.18 -6.28
N ILE A 68 12.54 -20.88 -6.04
CA ILE A 68 11.27 -20.14 -6.03
C ILE A 68 10.62 -20.22 -7.42
N ASP A 69 9.34 -20.56 -7.46
CA ASP A 69 8.54 -20.50 -8.69
C ASP A 69 8.38 -19.05 -9.14
N LYS A 70 8.77 -18.75 -10.36
CA LYS A 70 8.68 -17.44 -10.99
C LYS A 70 7.71 -17.42 -12.18
N THR A 71 6.93 -18.48 -12.35
CA THR A 71 6.07 -18.65 -13.54
C THR A 71 5.04 -17.52 -13.64
N THR A 72 4.40 -17.17 -12.52
CA THR A 72 3.36 -16.17 -12.46
C THR A 72 3.88 -14.73 -12.54
N VAL A 73 5.10 -14.47 -12.06
CA VAL A 73 5.69 -13.11 -12.07
C VAL A 73 6.41 -12.78 -13.38
N LYS A 74 6.88 -13.79 -14.13
CA LYS A 74 7.59 -13.56 -15.40
C LYS A 74 6.83 -12.73 -16.43
N PRO A 75 5.53 -12.97 -16.67
CA PRO A 75 4.77 -12.13 -17.61
C PRO A 75 4.74 -10.66 -17.20
N VAL A 76 4.62 -10.36 -15.92
CA VAL A 76 4.63 -9.00 -15.37
C VAL A 76 5.99 -8.34 -15.62
N ILE A 77 7.08 -9.06 -15.32
CA ILE A 77 8.44 -8.59 -15.58
C ILE A 77 8.63 -8.31 -17.09
N SER A 78 8.23 -9.24 -17.95
CA SER A 78 8.39 -9.12 -19.40
C SER A 78 7.62 -7.91 -19.94
N LYS A 79 6.41 -7.67 -19.43
CA LYS A 79 5.60 -6.50 -19.80
C LYS A 79 6.35 -5.21 -19.52
N TYR A 80 6.86 -4.99 -18.32
CA TYR A 80 7.51 -3.73 -17.95
C TYR A 80 8.99 -3.61 -18.38
N LEU A 81 9.56 -4.63 -19.01
CA LEU A 81 10.82 -4.49 -19.73
C LEU A 81 10.61 -3.84 -21.13
N ASP A 82 9.40 -3.88 -21.67
CA ASP A 82 9.06 -3.17 -22.88
C ASP A 82 8.89 -1.65 -22.61
N ALA A 83 9.52 -0.82 -23.47
CA ALA A 83 9.47 0.62 -23.31
C ALA A 83 8.07 1.19 -23.53
N THR A 84 7.36 0.66 -24.53
CA THR A 84 6.02 1.10 -24.89
C THR A 84 5.03 0.80 -23.77
N GLU A 85 5.13 -0.37 -23.14
CA GLU A 85 4.30 -0.75 -22.01
C GLU A 85 4.53 0.13 -20.77
N VAL A 86 5.78 0.56 -20.55
CA VAL A 86 6.09 1.52 -19.48
C VAL A 86 5.46 2.88 -19.75
N ASP A 87 5.57 3.39 -20.99
CA ASP A 87 4.99 4.67 -21.38
C ASP A 87 3.44 4.64 -21.31
N ILE A 88 2.82 3.52 -21.70
CA ILE A 88 1.38 3.29 -21.55
C ILE A 88 1.00 3.30 -20.06
N ALA A 89 1.70 2.55 -19.23
CA ALA A 89 1.42 2.47 -17.81
C ALA A 89 1.58 3.84 -17.10
N TYR A 90 2.60 4.60 -17.47
CA TYR A 90 2.80 5.95 -16.95
C TYR A 90 1.68 6.90 -17.37
N SER A 91 1.25 6.83 -18.63
CA SER A 91 0.14 7.63 -19.14
C SER A 91 -1.18 7.28 -18.44
N ALA A 92 -1.43 6.00 -18.21
CA ALA A 92 -2.60 5.53 -17.48
C ALA A 92 -2.59 6.03 -16.02
N LEU A 93 -1.45 5.91 -15.32
CA LEU A 93 -1.29 6.42 -13.96
C LEU A 93 -1.56 7.92 -13.89
N ARG A 94 -1.06 8.69 -14.85
CA ARG A 94 -1.31 10.13 -14.93
C ARG A 94 -2.79 10.43 -15.12
N ALA A 95 -3.45 9.73 -16.06
CA ALA A 95 -4.88 9.90 -16.30
C ALA A 95 -5.73 9.54 -15.08
N ASP A 96 -5.34 8.54 -14.29
CA ASP A 96 -6.00 8.17 -13.05
C ASP A 96 -5.90 9.29 -12.01
N TRP A 97 -4.71 9.89 -11.85
CA TRP A 97 -4.55 11.06 -10.97
C TRP A 97 -5.32 12.28 -11.46
N ASP A 98 -5.25 12.58 -12.75
CA ASP A 98 -5.98 13.73 -13.33
C ASP A 98 -7.49 13.58 -13.08
N ARG A 99 -8.04 12.37 -13.24
CA ARG A 99 -9.47 12.08 -12.98
C ARG A 99 -9.81 12.22 -11.49
N LEU A 100 -8.99 11.72 -10.59
CA LEU A 100 -9.19 11.84 -9.16
C LEU A 100 -9.16 13.30 -8.71
N LEU A 101 -8.16 14.04 -9.14
CA LEU A 101 -8.00 15.45 -8.77
C LEU A 101 -9.07 16.35 -9.37
N ALA A 102 -9.67 15.97 -10.49
CA ALA A 102 -10.74 16.75 -11.13
C ALA A 102 -12.06 16.76 -10.35
N VAL A 103 -12.22 15.90 -9.34
CA VAL A 103 -13.46 15.83 -8.54
C VAL A 103 -13.70 17.10 -7.74
N LEU A 104 -12.63 17.69 -7.23
CA LEU A 104 -12.70 18.96 -6.48
C LEU A 104 -11.60 19.89 -6.98
N GLN A 105 -12.01 21.03 -7.53
CA GLN A 105 -11.10 22.05 -8.01
C GLN A 105 -11.54 23.43 -7.53
N VAL A 106 -10.61 24.22 -7.08
CA VAL A 106 -10.82 25.62 -6.73
C VAL A 106 -9.93 26.52 -7.59
N GLU A 107 -10.40 27.73 -7.83
CA GLU A 107 -9.64 28.79 -8.50
C GLU A 107 -9.71 30.03 -7.63
N THR A 108 -8.56 30.46 -7.12
CA THR A 108 -8.43 31.62 -6.23
C THR A 108 -7.38 32.58 -6.76
N PRO A 109 -7.32 33.83 -6.25
CA PRO A 109 -6.22 34.74 -6.61
C PRO A 109 -4.84 34.28 -6.13
N ASP A 110 -4.76 33.27 -5.25
CA ASP A 110 -3.50 32.74 -4.72
C ASP A 110 -3.20 31.34 -5.26
N VAL A 111 -2.23 31.26 -6.17
CA VAL A 111 -1.77 30.00 -6.80
C VAL A 111 -1.27 28.97 -5.79
N HIS A 112 -0.80 29.38 -4.61
CA HIS A 112 -0.33 28.44 -3.60
C HIS A 112 -1.52 27.77 -2.90
N THR A 113 -2.58 28.51 -2.63
CA THR A 113 -3.85 27.97 -2.14
C THR A 113 -4.44 26.98 -3.14
N ASP A 114 -4.50 27.32 -4.43
CA ASP A 114 -4.99 26.42 -5.47
C ASP A 114 -4.19 25.12 -5.52
N ARG A 115 -2.86 25.21 -5.48
CA ARG A 115 -1.98 24.02 -5.49
C ARG A 115 -2.18 23.15 -4.25
N MET A 116 -2.34 23.77 -3.07
CA MET A 116 -2.58 23.01 -1.85
C MET A 116 -3.91 22.26 -1.90
N VAL A 117 -4.99 22.94 -2.31
CA VAL A 117 -6.34 22.35 -2.34
C VAL A 117 -6.48 21.33 -3.48
N ASN A 118 -6.08 21.71 -4.69
CA ASN A 118 -6.33 20.90 -5.88
C ASN A 118 -5.41 19.69 -6.04
N ILE A 119 -4.26 19.67 -5.36
CA ILE A 119 -3.26 18.62 -5.53
C ILE A 119 -2.86 18.01 -4.19
N TRP A 120 -2.25 18.81 -3.31
CA TRP A 120 -1.57 18.26 -2.14
C TRP A 120 -2.52 17.69 -1.09
N ASN A 121 -3.66 18.32 -0.84
CA ASN A 121 -4.64 17.78 0.10
C ASN A 121 -5.20 16.44 -0.41
N ALA A 122 -5.59 16.36 -1.68
CA ALA A 122 -6.07 15.13 -2.28
C ALA A 122 -5.01 14.01 -2.26
N TYR A 123 -3.77 14.34 -2.63
CA TYR A 123 -2.64 13.41 -2.56
C TYR A 123 -2.42 12.89 -1.14
N GLN A 124 -2.38 13.79 -0.16
CA GLN A 124 -2.16 13.44 1.24
C GLN A 124 -3.28 12.56 1.78
N CYS A 125 -4.54 12.90 1.49
CA CYS A 125 -5.69 12.08 1.86
C CYS A 125 -5.65 10.69 1.22
N MET A 126 -5.26 10.59 -0.06
CA MET A 126 -5.10 9.29 -0.75
C MET A 126 -4.01 8.44 -0.08
N VAL A 127 -2.85 9.02 0.23
CA VAL A 127 -1.77 8.30 0.91
C VAL A 127 -2.23 7.82 2.28
N THR A 128 -2.85 8.68 3.06
CA THR A 128 -3.34 8.35 4.39
C THR A 128 -4.43 7.26 4.32
N PHE A 129 -5.38 7.37 3.42
CA PHE A 129 -6.42 6.35 3.21
C PHE A 129 -5.83 4.98 2.86
N ASN A 130 -4.82 4.92 1.99
CA ASN A 130 -4.21 3.67 1.59
C ASN A 130 -3.36 3.03 2.69
N LEU A 131 -2.68 3.83 3.50
CA LEU A 131 -1.68 3.37 4.46
C LEU A 131 -2.16 3.43 5.91
N SER A 132 -3.24 4.17 6.20
CA SER A 132 -3.76 4.41 7.55
C SER A 132 -2.66 4.61 8.60
N ARG A 133 -1.68 5.47 8.27
CA ARG A 133 -0.53 5.78 9.13
C ARG A 133 0.43 4.60 9.38
N SER A 134 0.24 3.48 8.69
CA SER A 134 1.22 2.38 8.64
C SER A 134 2.24 2.63 7.54
N ALA A 135 2.80 3.83 7.52
CA ALA A 135 3.53 4.37 6.37
C ALA A 135 4.89 3.71 6.16
N SER A 136 5.49 3.14 7.19
CA SER A 136 6.81 2.52 7.05
C SER A 136 7.11 1.49 8.12
N TYR A 137 8.02 0.60 7.79
CA TYR A 137 8.61 -0.34 8.71
C TYR A 137 9.23 0.34 9.95
N PHE A 138 9.85 1.49 9.78
CA PHE A 138 10.50 2.23 10.86
C PHE A 138 9.51 2.88 11.82
N GLU A 139 8.35 3.29 11.32
CA GLU A 139 7.33 3.91 12.14
C GLU A 139 6.50 2.88 12.90
N SER A 140 6.02 1.86 12.19
CA SER A 140 4.97 0.97 12.68
C SER A 140 5.46 -0.44 12.98
N GLY A 141 6.67 -0.79 12.54
CA GLY A 141 7.17 -2.16 12.60
C GLY A 141 6.50 -3.09 11.58
N ILE A 142 6.94 -4.33 11.62
CA ILE A 142 6.41 -5.40 10.78
C ILE A 142 5.09 -5.90 11.38
N GLY A 143 4.08 -6.11 10.54
CA GLY A 143 2.83 -6.76 10.93
C GLY A 143 1.84 -5.87 11.67
N ARG A 144 2.13 -4.60 11.87
CA ARG A 144 1.13 -3.66 12.37
C ARG A 144 0.07 -3.44 11.29
N GLY A 145 -1.18 -3.67 11.65
CA GLY A 145 -2.33 -3.36 10.79
C GLY A 145 -2.66 -1.88 10.73
N MET A 146 -3.67 -1.57 9.95
CA MET A 146 -4.30 -0.25 9.93
C MET A 146 -5.18 -0.08 11.16
N GLY A 147 -5.14 1.08 11.82
CA GLY A 147 -5.99 1.35 12.97
C GLY A 147 -7.47 1.42 12.57
N PHE A 148 -8.36 0.86 13.37
CA PHE A 148 -9.80 0.92 13.13
C PHE A 148 -10.30 2.37 13.12
N ARG A 149 -10.00 3.11 14.18
CA ARG A 149 -10.30 4.54 14.28
C ARG A 149 -9.62 5.34 13.20
N ASP A 150 -8.32 5.10 12.98
CA ASP A 150 -7.52 5.80 11.99
C ASP A 150 -8.10 5.64 10.58
N SER A 151 -8.49 4.42 10.20
CA SER A 151 -9.09 4.14 8.89
C SER A 151 -10.43 4.85 8.68
N ASN A 152 -11.26 4.92 9.73
CA ASN A 152 -12.51 5.65 9.70
C ASN A 152 -12.29 7.17 9.58
N GLN A 153 -11.33 7.73 10.32
CA GLN A 153 -10.99 9.16 10.23
C GLN A 153 -10.44 9.54 8.85
N ASP A 154 -9.55 8.72 8.31
CA ASP A 154 -8.92 8.97 7.02
C ASP A 154 -9.94 8.94 5.88
N LEU A 155 -10.98 8.12 6.00
CA LEU A 155 -12.08 8.08 5.07
C LEU A 155 -12.88 9.39 5.02
N LEU A 156 -13.08 10.05 6.16
CA LEU A 156 -13.86 11.29 6.23
C LEU A 156 -13.32 12.40 5.33
N GLY A 157 -12.01 12.50 5.19
CA GLY A 157 -11.38 13.51 4.35
C GLY A 157 -11.40 13.19 2.85
N PHE A 158 -11.87 12.00 2.46
CA PHE A 158 -11.65 11.53 1.10
C PHE A 158 -12.85 10.85 0.43
N VAL A 159 -13.93 10.62 1.17
CA VAL A 159 -15.13 9.88 0.70
C VAL A 159 -15.69 10.42 -0.63
N HIS A 160 -15.72 11.74 -0.82
CA HIS A 160 -16.23 12.37 -2.04
C HIS A 160 -15.39 12.08 -3.28
N MET A 161 -14.11 11.74 -3.13
CA MET A 161 -13.20 11.46 -4.24
C MET A 161 -13.17 9.99 -4.64
N ILE A 162 -13.48 9.08 -3.72
CA ILE A 162 -13.38 7.63 -3.91
C ILE A 162 -14.59 6.88 -3.31
N PRO A 163 -15.84 7.25 -3.66
CA PRO A 163 -17.03 6.74 -2.97
C PRO A 163 -17.13 5.21 -2.97
N GLU A 164 -16.79 4.54 -4.05
CA GLU A 164 -16.82 3.08 -4.13
C GLU A 164 -15.82 2.44 -3.16
N ARG A 165 -14.59 2.94 -3.15
CA ARG A 165 -13.55 2.44 -2.24
C ARG A 165 -13.83 2.79 -0.78
N ALA A 166 -14.50 3.91 -0.55
CA ALA A 166 -14.95 4.30 0.78
C ALA A 166 -16.00 3.32 1.30
N ARG A 167 -16.96 2.92 0.45
CA ARG A 167 -17.95 1.90 0.76
C ARG A 167 -17.32 0.56 1.12
N ASP A 168 -16.40 0.09 0.29
CA ASP A 168 -15.68 -1.16 0.53
C ASP A 168 -14.92 -1.12 1.86
N ARG A 169 -14.24 -0.01 2.17
CA ARG A 169 -13.52 0.16 3.43
C ARG A 169 -14.45 0.17 4.64
N ILE A 170 -15.63 0.78 4.55
CA ILE A 170 -16.63 0.79 5.62
C ILE A 170 -17.08 -0.66 5.89
N LEU A 171 -17.37 -1.44 4.87
CA LEU A 171 -17.79 -2.83 5.02
C LEU A 171 -16.67 -3.71 5.60
N ASP A 172 -15.45 -3.53 5.14
CA ASP A 172 -14.27 -4.22 5.68
C ASP A 172 -14.10 -3.93 7.19
N LEU A 173 -14.26 -2.68 7.61
CA LEU A 173 -14.17 -2.28 9.03
C LEU A 173 -15.36 -2.80 9.82
N ALA A 174 -16.55 -2.76 9.28
CA ALA A 174 -17.75 -3.34 9.92
C ALA A 174 -17.56 -4.82 10.24
N ALA A 175 -16.91 -5.57 9.35
CA ALA A 175 -16.62 -6.99 9.53
C ALA A 175 -15.50 -7.28 10.56
N THR A 176 -14.87 -6.26 11.14
CA THR A 176 -13.90 -6.42 12.26
C THR A 176 -14.49 -6.09 13.62
N GLN A 177 -15.80 -5.83 13.69
CA GLN A 177 -16.49 -5.65 14.96
C GLN A 177 -16.73 -6.98 15.67
N LEU A 178 -16.83 -6.91 16.98
CA LEU A 178 -17.13 -8.04 17.85
C LEU A 178 -18.61 -8.06 18.20
N GLU A 179 -19.18 -9.25 18.43
CA GLU A 179 -20.56 -9.42 18.89
C GLU A 179 -20.85 -8.67 20.21
N SER A 180 -19.83 -8.47 21.04
CA SER A 180 -19.92 -7.68 22.26
C SER A 180 -20.15 -6.18 22.04
N GLY A 181 -20.11 -5.71 20.80
CA GLY A 181 -20.19 -4.29 20.45
C GLY A 181 -18.86 -3.55 20.44
N GLY A 182 -17.75 -4.23 20.77
CA GLY A 182 -16.40 -3.71 20.61
C GLY A 182 -15.88 -3.87 19.19
N ALA A 183 -14.65 -3.43 18.96
CA ALA A 183 -13.91 -3.66 17.71
C ALA A 183 -12.44 -3.94 18.03
N TYR A 184 -11.77 -4.66 17.13
CA TYR A 184 -10.32 -4.74 17.18
C TYR A 184 -9.72 -3.40 16.78
N HIS A 185 -8.74 -2.92 17.54
CA HIS A 185 -8.05 -1.69 17.20
C HIS A 185 -7.24 -1.80 15.91
N PRO A 186 -6.39 -2.82 15.69
CA PRO A 186 -5.72 -3.04 14.42
C PRO A 186 -6.53 -3.93 13.48
N TYR A 187 -6.54 -3.54 12.23
CA TYR A 187 -7.14 -4.23 11.10
C TYR A 187 -6.05 -4.58 10.08
N GLN A 188 -6.05 -5.83 9.60
CA GLN A 188 -5.10 -6.29 8.60
C GLN A 188 -5.70 -6.21 7.20
N PRO A 189 -5.24 -5.30 6.34
CA PRO A 189 -5.88 -5.06 5.05
C PRO A 189 -5.81 -6.25 4.09
N MET A 190 -4.81 -7.13 4.21
CA MET A 190 -4.67 -8.30 3.35
C MET A 190 -5.59 -9.44 3.74
N THR A 191 -5.77 -9.68 5.04
CA THR A 191 -6.64 -10.75 5.54
C THR A 191 -8.05 -10.25 5.83
N LYS A 192 -8.24 -8.94 5.88
CA LYS A 192 -9.48 -8.25 6.26
C LYS A 192 -9.98 -8.66 7.65
N ARG A 193 -9.05 -8.87 8.57
CA ARG A 193 -9.33 -9.28 9.95
C ARG A 193 -8.68 -8.36 10.95
N GLY A 194 -9.36 -8.20 12.09
CA GLY A 194 -8.78 -7.58 13.27
C GLY A 194 -7.84 -8.54 14.02
N ASN A 195 -7.05 -7.98 14.92
CA ASN A 195 -6.28 -8.72 15.90
C ASN A 195 -6.11 -7.89 17.18
N ASP A 196 -5.69 -8.52 18.25
CA ASP A 196 -5.52 -7.90 19.58
C ASP A 196 -4.05 -7.56 19.93
N ALA A 197 -3.14 -7.70 18.95
CA ALA A 197 -1.70 -7.55 19.17
C ALA A 197 -1.28 -6.16 19.69
N VAL A 198 -2.06 -5.12 19.45
CA VAL A 198 -1.78 -3.73 19.87
C VAL A 198 -2.73 -3.26 20.97
N GLY A 199 -3.40 -4.18 21.65
CA GLY A 199 -4.43 -3.89 22.64
C GLY A 199 -5.84 -3.86 22.01
N GLY A 200 -6.81 -4.23 22.80
CA GLY A 200 -8.22 -4.21 22.46
C GLY A 200 -9.01 -3.30 23.38
N ASN A 201 -10.30 -3.16 23.10
CA ASN A 201 -11.26 -2.44 23.96
C ASN A 201 -11.05 -0.94 24.06
N PHE A 202 -10.63 -0.29 22.99
CA PHE A 202 -10.79 1.17 22.89
C PHE A 202 -12.28 1.45 22.69
N HIS A 203 -12.91 2.03 23.70
CA HIS A 203 -14.37 2.22 23.73
C HIS A 203 -14.91 3.16 22.64
N ASP A 204 -14.07 3.98 22.06
CA ASP A 204 -14.44 4.92 21.00
C ASP A 204 -14.34 4.32 19.59
N ASP A 205 -13.59 3.23 19.39
CA ASP A 205 -13.39 2.64 18.07
C ASP A 205 -14.71 2.37 17.33
N PRO A 206 -15.70 1.68 17.90
CA PRO A 206 -16.96 1.41 17.18
C PRO A 206 -17.76 2.66 16.80
N LEU A 207 -17.59 3.76 17.54
CA LEU A 207 -18.31 5.03 17.28
C LEU A 207 -17.81 5.70 15.98
N TRP A 208 -16.56 5.47 15.62
CA TRP A 208 -16.00 6.01 14.39
C TRP A 208 -16.59 5.38 13.13
N LEU A 209 -17.02 4.12 13.19
CA LEU A 209 -17.73 3.49 12.08
C LEU A 209 -19.08 4.18 11.82
N ILE A 210 -19.82 4.53 12.88
CA ILE A 210 -21.08 5.24 12.75
C ILE A 210 -20.86 6.61 12.06
N LEU A 211 -19.80 7.31 12.44
CA LEU A 211 -19.44 8.59 11.85
C LEU A 211 -19.09 8.45 10.36
N SER A 212 -18.32 7.44 10.01
CA SER A 212 -17.93 7.15 8.62
C SER A 212 -19.13 6.81 7.74
N VAL A 213 -20.03 5.94 8.22
CA VAL A 213 -21.27 5.59 7.51
C VAL A 213 -22.13 6.84 7.30
N ALA A 214 -22.29 7.65 8.35
CA ALA A 214 -23.08 8.90 8.25
C ALA A 214 -22.45 9.89 7.25
N ALA A 215 -21.14 10.03 7.24
CA ALA A 215 -20.42 10.89 6.28
C ALA A 215 -20.57 10.36 4.85
N TYR A 216 -20.43 9.06 4.65
CA TYR A 216 -20.62 8.41 3.35
C TYR A 216 -22.03 8.64 2.80
N ILE A 217 -23.07 8.39 3.61
CA ILE A 217 -24.46 8.61 3.19
C ILE A 217 -24.73 10.08 2.85
N LYS A 218 -24.21 11.02 3.65
CA LYS A 218 -24.37 12.44 3.40
C LYS A 218 -23.72 12.87 2.08
N GLU A 219 -22.60 12.31 1.74
CA GLU A 219 -21.84 12.65 0.54
C GLU A 219 -22.41 11.99 -0.72
N VAL A 220 -22.72 10.70 -0.63
CA VAL A 220 -23.06 9.86 -1.78
C VAL A 220 -24.57 9.67 -1.97
N GLY A 221 -25.35 9.75 -0.89
CA GLY A 221 -26.79 9.47 -0.90
C GLY A 221 -27.13 7.98 -0.95
N ASP A 222 -26.15 7.09 -0.79
CA ASP A 222 -26.37 5.65 -0.80
C ASP A 222 -26.84 5.14 0.57
N TRP A 223 -28.16 5.07 0.73
CA TRP A 223 -28.79 4.50 1.91
C TRP A 223 -28.73 2.97 1.93
N GLY A 224 -28.49 2.34 0.78
CA GLY A 224 -28.39 0.88 0.66
C GLY A 224 -27.26 0.27 1.46
N ILE A 225 -26.27 1.06 1.85
CA ILE A 225 -25.19 0.58 2.74
C ILE A 225 -25.72 0.09 4.10
N LEU A 226 -26.87 0.62 4.56
CA LEU A 226 -27.50 0.20 5.82
C LEU A 226 -28.18 -1.14 5.75
N ASP A 227 -28.43 -1.65 4.54
CA ASP A 227 -29.05 -2.98 4.31
C ASP A 227 -27.97 -4.07 4.15
N GLU A 228 -26.70 -3.70 4.14
CA GLU A 228 -25.59 -4.65 4.04
C GLU A 228 -25.43 -5.45 5.34
N LEU A 229 -25.16 -6.71 5.18
CA LEU A 229 -24.90 -7.62 6.31
C LEU A 229 -23.38 -7.87 6.41
N ALA A 230 -22.79 -7.46 7.51
CA ALA A 230 -21.43 -7.76 7.87
C ALA A 230 -21.41 -8.78 9.01
N GLU A 231 -20.61 -9.83 8.87
CA GLU A 231 -20.40 -10.81 9.95
C GLU A 231 -19.49 -10.21 11.02
N TYR A 232 -19.74 -10.59 12.28
CA TYR A 232 -18.82 -10.24 13.37
C TYR A 232 -17.51 -11.02 13.26
N ASP A 233 -16.40 -10.41 13.64
CA ASP A 233 -15.10 -11.07 13.74
C ASP A 233 -14.97 -11.80 15.08
N ASN A 234 -15.62 -12.95 15.18
CA ASN A 234 -15.61 -13.79 16.39
C ASN A 234 -14.42 -14.76 16.44
N GLN A 235 -13.50 -14.72 15.48
CA GLN A 235 -12.33 -15.57 15.48
C GLN A 235 -11.24 -14.90 16.33
N PRO A 236 -10.57 -15.65 17.22
CA PRO A 236 -9.36 -15.14 17.84
C PRO A 236 -8.42 -14.74 16.69
N GLY A 237 -7.88 -13.53 16.77
CA GLY A 237 -6.93 -13.05 15.78
C GLY A 237 -5.92 -14.15 15.55
N SER A 238 -5.71 -14.56 14.32
CA SER A 238 -4.66 -15.52 14.05
C SER A 238 -3.37 -14.85 14.45
N GLU A 239 -2.75 -15.32 15.50
CA GLU A 239 -1.40 -14.93 15.95
C GLU A 239 -0.33 -15.35 14.92
N GLN A 240 -0.75 -15.86 13.76
CA GLN A 240 0.18 -16.21 12.70
C GLN A 240 0.76 -14.91 12.13
N PRO A 241 2.05 -14.69 12.36
CA PRO A 241 2.72 -13.58 11.73
C PRO A 241 2.60 -13.72 10.21
N LEU A 242 2.43 -12.59 9.54
CA LEU A 242 2.37 -12.50 8.06
C LEU A 242 3.64 -13.06 7.36
N TYR A 243 4.55 -13.71 8.08
CA TYR A 243 5.92 -14.05 7.61
C TYR A 243 6.30 -15.52 7.79
N GLU A 244 5.39 -16.41 8.09
CA GLU A 244 5.70 -17.86 8.03
C GLU A 244 5.54 -18.42 6.63
#